data_dae6387c9a5f42eeb85a7a1d967870f2
#
_entry.id   dae6387c9a5f42eeb85a7a1d967870f2
#
_cell.length_a   1.000
_cell.length_b   1.000
_cell.length_c   1.000
_cell.angle_alpha   90.00
_cell.angle_beta   90.00
_cell.angle_gamma   90.00
#
_symmetry.space_group_name_H-M   'P 1'
#
loop_
_entity.id
_entity.type
_entity.pdbx_description
1 polymer ?
#
loop_
_entity_poly.entity_id
_entity_poly.type
_entity_poly.pdbx_seq_one_letter_code
_entity_poly.pdbx_strand_id
1 'polypeptide(L)'
;AGLKGVWAALLFSFYAFGGIEIMSIYATRLENAKDAPKSGKVMLVLLTTIYLVSIGMSVILVQLSKFTMDDSPFVVALDGFRLAFIPHLFTAILVIAGFSTMSASLYAVTTLLISLSKEGYAPKKLSKKGKLKVPFPALVLTTGGLIVSIVLGFLLPNSVYEYITTAAGLMLLYNWVFILYSGKRLLTLTRVDQIKRIIATVLILSAVTGSLIYHSSRPGFYISIGFLFVIGIVTVIMNRRFKGAKEEGQRTKQTGLFERLENI
;
A
#
# COMPACT_ATOMS: atom_id res chain seq x y z
N ALA A 1 -2.50 -27.74 -12.18
CA ALA A 1 -2.84 -26.38 -11.78
C ALA A 1 -3.68 -25.63 -12.83
N GLY A 2 -3.38 -25.76 -14.14
CA GLY A 2 -4.17 -25.15 -15.23
C GLY A 2 -4.38 -23.65 -15.07
N LEU A 3 -5.41 -23.12 -15.71
CA LEU A 3 -5.75 -21.69 -15.73
C LEU A 3 -6.00 -21.10 -14.34
N LYS A 4 -6.56 -21.89 -13.42
CA LYS A 4 -6.79 -21.48 -12.03
C LYS A 4 -5.48 -21.21 -11.27
N GLY A 5 -4.45 -22.03 -11.50
CA GLY A 5 -3.14 -21.82 -10.88
C GLY A 5 -2.44 -20.55 -11.39
N VAL A 6 -2.54 -20.28 -12.69
CA VAL A 6 -2.01 -19.02 -13.26
C VAL A 6 -2.69 -17.80 -12.64
N TRP A 7 -4.00 -17.88 -12.42
CA TRP A 7 -4.75 -16.79 -11.80
C TRP A 7 -4.34 -16.54 -10.34
N ALA A 8 -4.18 -17.62 -9.57
CA ALA A 8 -3.67 -17.50 -8.21
C ALA A 8 -2.25 -16.90 -8.19
N ALA A 9 -1.37 -17.36 -9.05
CA ALA A 9 -0.02 -16.84 -9.17
C ALA A 9 -0.01 -15.34 -9.52
N LEU A 10 -0.90 -14.90 -10.41
CA LEU A 10 -1.05 -13.48 -10.75
C LEU A 10 -1.45 -12.64 -9.51
N LEU A 11 -2.45 -13.11 -8.75
CA LEU A 11 -2.89 -12.45 -7.54
C LEU A 11 -1.76 -12.32 -6.51
N PHE A 12 -1.07 -13.44 -6.23
CA PHE A 12 0.07 -13.44 -5.31
C PHE A 12 1.25 -12.59 -5.80
N SER A 13 1.49 -12.52 -7.12
CA SER A 13 2.50 -11.65 -7.68
C SER A 13 2.20 -10.17 -7.37
N PHE A 14 0.96 -9.72 -7.47
CA PHE A 14 0.59 -8.36 -7.06
C PHE A 14 0.87 -8.11 -5.57
N TYR A 15 0.56 -9.07 -4.70
CA TYR A 15 0.88 -8.95 -3.27
C TYR A 15 2.38 -8.88 -3.01
N ALA A 16 3.17 -9.67 -3.74
CA ALA A 16 4.63 -9.67 -3.59
C ALA A 16 5.28 -8.31 -3.92
N PHE A 17 4.66 -7.54 -4.81
CA PHE A 17 5.08 -6.19 -5.15
C PHE A 17 4.39 -5.10 -4.31
N GLY A 18 3.53 -5.47 -3.35
CA GLY A 18 2.92 -4.52 -2.42
C GLY A 18 3.98 -3.78 -1.61
N GLY A 19 3.81 -2.46 -1.47
CA GLY A 19 4.78 -1.59 -0.79
C GLY A 19 5.68 -0.78 -1.73
N ILE A 20 5.70 -1.07 -3.05
CA ILE A 20 6.49 -0.28 -4.02
C ILE A 20 6.03 1.18 -4.08
N GLU A 21 4.78 1.46 -3.75
CA GLU A 21 4.22 2.81 -3.67
C GLU A 21 4.88 3.69 -2.61
N ILE A 22 5.51 3.09 -1.59
CA ILE A 22 6.30 3.81 -0.57
C ILE A 22 7.43 4.60 -1.22
N MET A 23 7.94 4.14 -2.37
CA MET A 23 8.96 4.85 -3.15
C MET A 23 8.50 6.27 -3.51
N SER A 24 7.21 6.51 -3.71
CA SER A 24 6.67 7.85 -3.98
C SER A 24 6.87 8.82 -2.80
N ILE A 25 6.84 8.31 -1.57
CA ILE A 25 7.09 9.10 -0.36
C ILE A 25 8.58 9.41 -0.24
N TYR A 26 9.44 8.44 -0.53
CA TYR A 26 10.89 8.64 -0.51
C TYR A 26 11.39 9.51 -1.68
N ALA A 27 10.66 9.53 -2.80
CA ALA A 27 10.99 10.40 -3.94
C ALA A 27 11.06 11.89 -3.55
N THR A 28 10.28 12.32 -2.57
CA THR A 28 10.32 13.69 -2.03
C THR A 28 11.58 14.00 -1.22
N ARG A 29 12.37 12.97 -0.89
CA ARG A 29 13.63 13.07 -0.13
C ARG A 29 14.86 12.91 -1.02
N LEU A 30 14.69 12.63 -2.31
CA LEU A 30 15.80 12.57 -3.25
C LEU A 30 16.39 13.97 -3.46
N GLU A 31 17.68 14.04 -3.58
CA GLU A 31 18.44 15.25 -3.89
C GLU A 31 17.96 15.87 -5.21
N ASN A 32 17.67 15.00 -6.19
CA ASN A 32 17.04 15.40 -7.45
C ASN A 32 15.77 14.57 -7.69
N ALA A 33 14.61 15.21 -7.60
CA ALA A 33 13.31 14.56 -7.81
C ALA A 33 13.14 13.93 -9.22
N LYS A 34 13.91 14.40 -10.22
CA LYS A 34 13.91 13.83 -11.58
C LYS A 34 14.46 12.41 -11.64
N ASP A 35 15.22 11.98 -10.64
CA ASP A 35 15.78 10.63 -10.55
C ASP A 35 14.78 9.61 -9.97
N ALA A 36 13.65 10.04 -9.44
CA ALA A 36 12.63 9.16 -8.87
C ALA A 36 12.16 8.05 -9.84
N PRO A 37 11.86 8.32 -11.13
CA PRO A 37 11.47 7.27 -12.07
C PRO A 37 12.58 6.26 -12.34
N LYS A 38 13.85 6.71 -12.36
CA LYS A 38 15.02 5.85 -12.55
C LYS A 38 15.21 4.93 -11.34
N SER A 39 15.16 5.50 -10.14
CA SER A 39 15.25 4.73 -8.89
C SER A 39 14.14 3.69 -8.78
N GLY A 40 12.90 4.04 -9.12
CA GLY A 40 11.78 3.10 -9.17
C GLY A 40 11.99 1.95 -10.16
N LYS A 41 12.52 2.23 -11.36
CA LYS A 41 12.84 1.17 -12.35
C LYS A 41 13.94 0.23 -11.82
N VAL A 42 15.01 0.77 -11.26
CA VAL A 42 16.11 -0.05 -10.68
C VAL A 42 15.57 -0.94 -9.57
N MET A 43 14.75 -0.39 -8.66
CA MET A 43 14.11 -1.16 -7.60
C MET A 43 13.25 -2.30 -8.16
N LEU A 44 12.40 -2.03 -9.15
CA LEU A 44 11.54 -3.05 -9.76
C LEU A 44 12.34 -4.16 -10.43
N VAL A 45 13.39 -3.83 -11.19
CA VAL A 45 14.24 -4.83 -11.84
C VAL A 45 14.97 -5.68 -10.79
N LEU A 46 15.50 -5.05 -9.75
CA LEU A 46 16.19 -5.75 -8.66
C LEU A 46 15.25 -6.70 -7.91
N LEU A 47 14.06 -6.22 -7.50
CA LEU A 47 13.05 -7.06 -6.83
C LEU A 47 12.59 -8.21 -7.71
N THR A 48 12.30 -7.95 -8.99
CA THR A 48 11.88 -8.99 -9.93
C THR A 48 12.97 -10.06 -10.08
N THR A 49 14.23 -9.64 -10.22
CA THR A 49 15.36 -10.58 -10.32
C THR A 49 15.51 -11.42 -9.07
N ILE A 50 15.45 -10.80 -7.89
CA ILE A 50 15.51 -11.53 -6.61
C ILE A 50 14.36 -12.54 -6.50
N TYR A 51 13.13 -12.15 -6.83
CA TYR A 51 11.98 -13.07 -6.75
C TYR A 51 12.10 -14.23 -7.75
N LEU A 52 12.49 -13.95 -9.00
CA LEU A 52 12.65 -15.00 -10.02
C LEU A 52 13.76 -16.00 -9.63
N VAL A 53 14.89 -15.49 -9.14
CA VAL A 53 16.00 -16.36 -8.73
C VAL A 53 15.64 -17.17 -7.49
N SER A 54 15.12 -16.55 -6.44
CA SER A 54 14.84 -17.22 -5.17
C SER A 54 13.70 -18.24 -5.29
N ILE A 55 12.60 -17.86 -5.93
CA ILE A 55 11.46 -18.80 -6.15
C ILE A 55 11.86 -19.89 -7.15
N GLY A 56 12.56 -19.51 -8.23
CA GLY A 56 13.02 -20.46 -9.24
C GLY A 56 13.95 -21.51 -8.64
N MET A 57 14.92 -21.08 -7.82
CA MET A 57 15.80 -22.03 -7.11
C MET A 57 15.02 -22.95 -6.17
N SER A 58 14.06 -22.43 -5.41
CA SER A 58 13.24 -23.24 -4.52
C SER A 58 12.47 -24.34 -5.26
N VAL A 59 11.88 -24.00 -6.41
CA VAL A 59 11.13 -24.96 -7.23
C VAL A 59 12.02 -25.98 -7.94
N ILE A 60 13.26 -25.62 -8.25
CA ILE A 60 14.25 -26.56 -8.84
C ILE A 60 14.78 -27.54 -7.78
N LEU A 61 14.99 -27.09 -6.54
CA LEU A 61 15.57 -27.89 -5.48
C LEU A 61 14.62 -28.92 -4.90
N VAL A 62 13.29 -28.65 -4.90
CA VAL A 62 12.31 -29.47 -4.23
C VAL A 62 11.07 -29.68 -5.10
N GLN A 63 10.54 -30.93 -5.06
CA GLN A 63 9.29 -31.25 -5.75
C GLN A 63 8.13 -30.40 -5.23
N LEU A 64 7.29 -29.89 -6.13
CA LEU A 64 6.13 -29.06 -5.83
C LEU A 64 5.16 -29.66 -4.80
N SER A 65 5.09 -30.99 -4.71
CA SER A 65 4.24 -31.70 -3.74
C SER A 65 4.70 -31.59 -2.28
N LYS A 66 5.93 -31.17 -2.04
CA LYS A 66 6.49 -31.00 -0.68
C LYS A 66 6.22 -29.62 -0.07
N PHE A 67 5.79 -28.65 -0.89
CA PHE A 67 5.43 -27.34 -0.37
C PHE A 67 4.08 -27.38 0.32
N THR A 68 4.05 -26.99 1.58
CA THR A 68 2.85 -26.87 2.41
C THR A 68 2.52 -25.39 2.69
N MET A 69 1.37 -25.13 3.29
CA MET A 69 1.02 -23.77 3.73
C MET A 69 1.65 -23.41 5.08
N ASP A 70 2.16 -24.42 5.80
CA ASP A 70 2.64 -24.26 7.16
C ASP A 70 4.10 -23.80 7.22
N ASP A 71 4.89 -24.18 6.19
CA ASP A 71 6.32 -23.91 6.14
C ASP A 71 6.69 -22.94 5.03
N SER A 72 7.72 -22.12 5.27
CA SER A 72 8.28 -21.27 4.24
C SER A 72 8.87 -22.10 3.10
N PRO A 73 8.54 -21.81 1.81
CA PRO A 73 9.13 -22.51 0.68
C PRO A 73 10.65 -22.57 0.68
N PHE A 74 11.31 -21.56 1.25
CA PHE A 74 12.77 -21.49 1.35
C PHE A 74 13.31 -22.44 2.41
N VAL A 75 12.62 -22.60 3.53
CA VAL A 75 12.99 -23.56 4.57
C VAL A 75 12.87 -24.97 4.03
N VAL A 76 11.74 -25.30 3.37
CA VAL A 76 11.51 -26.60 2.72
C VAL A 76 12.58 -26.89 1.66
N ALA A 77 12.96 -25.88 0.86
CA ALA A 77 13.98 -26.05 -0.16
C ALA A 77 15.37 -26.33 0.40
N LEU A 78 15.69 -25.76 1.58
CA LEU A 78 16.99 -25.89 2.22
C LEU A 78 17.09 -27.08 3.19
N ASP A 79 15.98 -27.68 3.58
CA ASP A 79 15.92 -28.84 4.48
C ASP A 79 16.72 -30.05 3.93
N GLY A 80 16.76 -30.20 2.61
CA GLY A 80 17.54 -31.25 1.92
C GLY A 80 19.05 -31.20 2.22
N PHE A 81 19.59 -30.06 2.62
CA PHE A 81 21.00 -29.92 2.96
C PHE A 81 21.34 -30.33 4.40
N ARG A 82 20.33 -30.68 5.22
CA ARG A 82 20.46 -31.15 6.62
C ARG A 82 21.31 -30.22 7.52
N LEU A 83 21.26 -28.92 7.27
CA LEU A 83 21.97 -27.93 8.06
C LEU A 83 21.07 -27.39 9.18
N ALA A 84 21.26 -27.91 10.39
CA ALA A 84 20.39 -27.61 11.54
C ALA A 84 20.26 -26.13 11.89
N PHE A 85 21.21 -25.28 11.50
CA PHE A 85 21.17 -23.85 11.79
C PHE A 85 20.30 -23.03 10.79
N ILE A 86 19.95 -23.58 9.62
CA ILE A 86 19.24 -22.87 8.55
C ILE A 86 17.86 -22.36 9.02
N PRO A 87 16.99 -23.16 9.68
CA PRO A 87 15.70 -22.66 10.16
C PRO A 87 15.86 -21.49 11.14
N HIS A 88 16.85 -21.56 12.03
CA HIS A 88 17.11 -20.49 13.00
C HIS A 88 17.61 -19.21 12.34
N LEU A 89 18.54 -19.34 11.38
CA LEU A 89 19.04 -18.20 10.60
C LEU A 89 17.92 -17.55 9.79
N PHE A 90 17.08 -18.37 9.15
CA PHE A 90 15.94 -17.89 8.35
C PHE A 90 14.92 -17.16 9.24
N THR A 91 14.60 -17.71 10.38
CA THR A 91 13.72 -17.07 11.38
C THR A 91 14.29 -15.71 11.83
N ALA A 92 15.59 -15.65 12.13
CA ALA A 92 16.24 -14.39 12.51
C ALA A 92 16.15 -13.34 11.40
N ILE A 93 16.41 -13.74 10.13
CA ILE A 93 16.27 -12.87 8.95
C ILE A 93 14.82 -12.38 8.80
N LEU A 94 13.83 -13.25 8.95
CA LEU A 94 12.41 -12.89 8.87
C LEU A 94 12.02 -11.89 9.96
N VAL A 95 12.47 -12.07 11.19
CA VAL A 95 12.20 -11.14 12.29
C VAL A 95 12.78 -9.76 11.98
N ILE A 96 14.05 -9.70 11.55
CA ILE A 96 14.72 -8.43 11.19
C ILE A 96 14.01 -7.75 10.02
N ALA A 97 13.71 -8.50 8.97
CA ALA A 97 13.02 -7.98 7.78
C ALA A 97 11.61 -7.50 8.12
N GLY A 98 10.86 -8.27 8.92
CA GLY A 98 9.51 -7.91 9.39
C GLY A 98 9.52 -6.63 10.23
N PHE A 99 10.46 -6.49 11.16
CA PHE A 99 10.61 -5.27 11.95
C PHE A 99 10.97 -4.05 11.08
N SER A 100 11.86 -4.23 10.11
CA SER A 100 12.24 -3.18 9.16
C SER A 100 11.02 -2.73 8.32
N THR A 101 10.26 -3.68 7.77
CA THR A 101 9.05 -3.41 6.99
C THR A 101 7.97 -2.73 7.82
N MET A 102 7.77 -3.18 9.06
CA MET A 102 6.82 -2.56 10.00
C MET A 102 7.19 -1.10 10.28
N SER A 103 8.49 -0.83 10.53
CA SER A 103 8.99 0.52 10.81
C SER A 103 8.83 1.44 9.58
N ALA A 104 9.13 0.94 8.38
CA ALA A 104 8.96 1.66 7.13
C ALA A 104 7.47 1.97 6.86
N SER A 105 6.58 1.02 7.08
CA SER A 105 5.13 1.19 6.93
C SER A 105 4.58 2.21 7.93
N LEU A 106 5.00 2.15 9.20
CA LEU A 106 4.62 3.11 10.23
C LEU A 106 5.04 4.54 9.84
N TYR A 107 6.26 4.69 9.35
CA TYR A 107 6.75 5.97 8.83
C TYR A 107 5.92 6.47 7.65
N ALA A 108 5.63 5.62 6.69
CA ALA A 108 4.85 5.96 5.50
C ALA A 108 3.44 6.41 5.86
N VAL A 109 2.71 5.63 6.66
CA VAL A 109 1.33 5.95 7.11
C VAL A 109 1.31 7.24 7.92
N THR A 110 2.27 7.42 8.84
CA THR A 110 2.39 8.66 9.62
C THR A 110 2.62 9.87 8.71
N THR A 111 3.50 9.75 7.72
CA THR A 111 3.80 10.84 6.77
C THR A 111 2.58 11.19 5.91
N LEU A 112 1.85 10.20 5.42
CA LEU A 112 0.60 10.41 4.67
C LEU A 112 -0.45 11.11 5.53
N LEU A 113 -0.63 10.69 6.78
CA LEU A 113 -1.57 11.29 7.71
C LEU A 113 -1.26 12.75 8.01
N ILE A 114 0.04 13.07 8.14
CA ILE A 114 0.50 14.46 8.30
C ILE A 114 0.20 15.29 7.05
N SER A 115 0.46 14.75 5.87
CA SER A 115 0.19 15.43 4.60
C SER A 115 -1.31 15.72 4.45
N LEU A 116 -2.17 14.72 4.70
CA LEU A 116 -3.62 14.90 4.70
C LEU A 116 -4.08 15.96 5.72
N SER A 117 -3.46 15.99 6.92
CA SER A 117 -3.77 16.99 7.94
C SER A 117 -3.36 18.41 7.52
N LYS A 118 -2.20 18.56 6.86
CA LYS A 118 -1.74 19.87 6.35
C LYS A 118 -2.62 20.39 5.23
N GLU A 119 -3.09 19.49 4.36
CA GLU A 119 -3.99 19.82 3.26
C GLU A 119 -5.45 20.01 3.73
N GLY A 120 -5.74 19.74 5.02
CA GLY A 120 -7.07 19.91 5.61
C GLY A 120 -7.99 18.71 5.48
N TYR A 121 -7.55 17.61 4.86
CA TYR A 121 -8.30 16.35 4.72
C TYR A 121 -8.31 15.50 5.99
N ALA A 122 -7.53 15.89 7.00
CA ALA A 122 -7.54 15.27 8.33
C ALA A 122 -7.48 16.35 9.43
N PRO A 123 -7.80 16.03 10.69
CA PRO A 123 -7.76 16.98 11.78
C PRO A 123 -6.41 17.71 11.88
N LYS A 124 -6.43 19.05 11.93
CA LYS A 124 -5.21 19.89 11.99
C LYS A 124 -4.29 19.55 13.17
N LYS A 125 -4.81 18.95 14.23
CA LYS A 125 -4.02 18.49 15.39
C LYS A 125 -2.95 17.47 15.02
N LEU A 126 -3.19 16.63 13.99
CA LEU A 126 -2.28 15.56 13.57
C LEU A 126 -1.00 16.09 12.90
N SER A 127 -1.02 17.29 12.33
CA SER A 127 0.17 17.93 11.73
C SER A 127 0.95 18.78 12.71
N LYS A 128 0.45 19.01 13.94
CA LYS A 128 1.14 19.83 14.93
C LYS A 128 2.42 19.12 15.40
N LYS A 129 3.54 19.83 15.31
CA LYS A 129 4.83 19.39 15.83
C LYS A 129 4.96 19.82 17.28
N GLY A 130 5.35 18.91 18.16
CA GLY A 130 5.68 19.18 19.54
C GLY A 130 7.10 19.79 19.71
N LYS A 131 7.56 19.90 20.95
CA LYS A 131 8.91 20.41 21.30
C LYS A 131 10.05 19.67 20.59
N LEU A 132 9.90 18.38 20.33
CA LEU A 132 10.86 17.53 19.61
C LEU A 132 10.79 17.68 18.08
N LYS A 133 10.03 18.63 17.53
CA LYS A 133 9.78 18.81 16.08
C LYS A 133 9.16 17.57 15.39
N VAL A 134 8.71 16.58 16.18
CA VAL A 134 8.04 15.36 15.73
C VAL A 134 6.52 15.57 15.82
N PRO A 135 5.72 15.15 14.83
CA PRO A 135 4.27 15.21 14.86
C PRO A 135 3.71 14.08 15.74
N PHE A 136 3.88 14.22 17.05
CA PHE A 136 3.54 13.23 18.05
C PHE A 136 2.09 12.72 17.98
N PRO A 137 1.05 13.57 17.73
CA PRO A 137 -0.32 13.09 17.63
C PRO A 137 -0.54 12.10 16.47
N ALA A 138 0.10 12.34 15.32
CA ALA A 138 0.01 11.43 14.19
C ALA A 138 0.73 10.10 14.48
N LEU A 139 1.91 10.18 15.11
CA LEU A 139 2.68 8.99 15.48
C LEU A 139 1.93 8.13 16.51
N VAL A 140 1.33 8.74 17.54
CA VAL A 140 0.52 8.01 18.53
C VAL A 140 -0.68 7.33 17.89
N LEU A 141 -1.37 8.01 16.97
CA LEU A 141 -2.52 7.43 16.28
C LEU A 141 -2.11 6.22 15.42
N THR A 142 -1.03 6.34 14.65
CA THR A 142 -0.57 5.25 13.77
C THR A 142 0.01 4.09 14.57
N THR A 143 0.78 4.36 15.64
CA THR A 143 1.29 3.32 16.55
C THR A 143 0.16 2.64 17.31
N GLY A 144 -0.85 3.41 17.76
CA GLY A 144 -2.05 2.84 18.38
C GLY A 144 -2.80 1.90 17.44
N GLY A 145 -2.98 2.30 16.18
CA GLY A 145 -3.56 1.44 15.14
C GLY A 145 -2.74 0.16 14.92
N LEU A 146 -1.42 0.26 14.92
CA LEU A 146 -0.53 -0.90 14.82
C LEU A 146 -0.71 -1.87 16.00
N ILE A 147 -0.74 -1.34 17.22
CA ILE A 147 -0.97 -2.17 18.43
C ILE A 147 -2.32 -2.87 18.35
N VAL A 148 -3.38 -2.15 17.97
CA VAL A 148 -4.72 -2.74 17.78
C VAL A 148 -4.67 -3.85 16.72
N SER A 149 -4.00 -3.63 15.60
CA SER A 149 -3.82 -4.66 14.56
C SER A 149 -3.12 -5.91 15.07
N ILE A 150 -2.07 -5.75 15.89
CA ILE A 150 -1.35 -6.88 16.50
C ILE A 150 -2.27 -7.65 17.44
N VAL A 151 -2.97 -6.95 18.32
CA VAL A 151 -3.91 -7.57 19.28
C VAL A 151 -5.03 -8.33 18.52
N LEU A 152 -5.60 -7.72 17.48
CA LEU A 152 -6.59 -8.39 16.65
C LEU A 152 -6.02 -9.61 15.94
N GLY A 153 -4.77 -9.55 15.47
CA GLY A 153 -4.10 -10.69 14.84
C GLY A 153 -3.94 -11.90 15.77
N PHE A 154 -3.78 -11.67 17.08
CA PHE A 154 -3.74 -12.75 18.06
C PHE A 154 -5.12 -13.25 18.52
N LEU A 155 -6.11 -12.37 18.55
CA LEU A 155 -7.44 -12.69 19.07
C LEU A 155 -8.39 -13.29 18.03
N LEU A 156 -8.20 -12.92 16.76
CA LEU A 156 -9.10 -13.34 15.70
C LEU A 156 -8.74 -14.74 15.19
N PRO A 157 -9.73 -15.58 14.83
CA PRO A 157 -9.51 -16.81 14.09
C PRO A 157 -8.72 -16.57 12.80
N ASN A 158 -7.88 -17.53 12.41
CA ASN A 158 -7.04 -17.44 11.21
C ASN A 158 -7.85 -17.06 9.95
N SER A 159 -9.07 -17.55 9.82
CA SER A 159 -9.95 -17.20 8.70
C SER A 159 -10.31 -15.71 8.64
N VAL A 160 -10.59 -15.10 9.80
CA VAL A 160 -10.93 -13.65 9.85
C VAL A 160 -9.70 -12.81 9.57
N TYR A 161 -8.53 -13.21 10.06
CA TYR A 161 -7.26 -12.58 9.74
C TYR A 161 -6.98 -12.64 8.23
N GLU A 162 -7.21 -13.79 7.59
CA GLU A 162 -7.07 -13.96 6.14
C GLU A 162 -8.02 -13.02 5.36
N TYR A 163 -9.26 -12.86 5.82
CA TYR A 163 -10.22 -11.95 5.17
C TYR A 163 -9.79 -10.49 5.24
N ILE A 164 -9.27 -10.05 6.39
CA ILE A 164 -8.80 -8.66 6.58
C ILE A 164 -7.55 -8.41 5.74
N THR A 165 -6.59 -9.33 5.72
CA THR A 165 -5.37 -9.21 4.91
C THR A 165 -5.67 -9.22 3.42
N THR A 166 -6.58 -10.07 2.97
CA THR A 166 -7.07 -10.07 1.58
C THR A 166 -7.72 -8.75 1.22
N ALA A 167 -8.58 -8.20 2.10
CA ALA A 167 -9.21 -6.90 1.88
C ALA A 167 -8.16 -5.78 1.78
N ALA A 168 -7.15 -5.78 2.66
CA ALA A 168 -6.08 -4.80 2.63
C ALA A 168 -5.27 -4.84 1.32
N GLY A 169 -4.95 -6.04 0.82
CA GLY A 169 -4.29 -6.20 -0.45
C GLY A 169 -5.13 -5.73 -1.65
N LEU A 170 -6.44 -6.02 -1.64
CA LEU A 170 -7.35 -5.50 -2.66
C LEU A 170 -7.43 -3.97 -2.63
N MET A 171 -7.42 -3.36 -1.45
CA MET A 171 -7.35 -1.90 -1.31
C MET A 171 -6.07 -1.33 -1.93
N LEU A 172 -4.95 -2.03 -1.81
CA LEU A 172 -3.70 -1.67 -2.49
C LEU A 172 -3.87 -1.68 -4.02
N LEU A 173 -4.49 -2.72 -4.57
CA LEU A 173 -4.77 -2.81 -6.01
C LEU A 173 -5.70 -1.69 -6.50
N TYR A 174 -6.72 -1.35 -5.72
CA TYR A 174 -7.58 -0.20 -6.04
C TYR A 174 -6.81 1.12 -6.03
N ASN A 175 -5.91 1.30 -5.07
CA ASN A 175 -5.03 2.47 -5.02
C ASN A 175 -4.14 2.55 -6.28
N TRP A 176 -3.59 1.45 -6.76
CA TRP A 176 -2.80 1.42 -7.99
C TRP A 176 -3.62 1.78 -9.23
N VAL A 177 -4.87 1.28 -9.34
CA VAL A 177 -5.79 1.69 -10.42
C VAL A 177 -6.04 3.20 -10.36
N PHE A 178 -6.28 3.73 -9.14
CA PHE A 178 -6.49 5.15 -8.95
C PHE A 178 -5.26 5.99 -9.35
N ILE A 179 -4.06 5.55 -9.00
CA ILE A 179 -2.80 6.20 -9.41
C ILE A 179 -2.66 6.19 -10.94
N LEU A 180 -2.92 5.05 -11.61
CA LEU A 180 -2.87 4.92 -13.06
C LEU A 180 -3.86 5.85 -13.76
N TYR A 181 -5.05 6.03 -13.19
CA TYR A 181 -6.08 6.92 -13.72
C TYR A 181 -5.75 8.40 -13.49
N SER A 182 -5.29 8.74 -12.27
CA SER A 182 -4.92 10.11 -11.90
C SER A 182 -3.68 10.59 -12.65
N GLY A 183 -2.72 9.71 -12.88
CA GLY A 183 -1.51 10.00 -13.65
C GLY A 183 -1.78 10.49 -15.07
N LYS A 184 -2.87 10.04 -15.72
CA LYS A 184 -3.30 10.55 -17.02
C LYS A 184 -3.63 12.05 -17.01
N ARG A 185 -4.14 12.56 -15.89
CA ARG A 185 -4.52 13.98 -15.78
C ARG A 185 -3.34 14.89 -15.46
N LEU A 186 -2.29 14.33 -14.89
CA LEU A 186 -1.13 15.07 -14.39
C LEU A 186 0.07 15.00 -15.32
N LEU A 187 0.16 13.96 -16.16
CA LEU A 187 1.31 13.69 -17.02
C LEU A 187 0.89 13.66 -18.50
N THR A 188 1.74 14.20 -19.35
CA THR A 188 1.63 14.04 -20.82
C THR A 188 2.13 12.64 -21.17
N LEU A 189 1.19 11.71 -21.39
CA LEU A 189 1.50 10.31 -21.68
C LEU A 189 1.67 10.11 -23.20
N THR A 190 2.72 9.42 -23.57
CA THR A 190 2.92 8.93 -24.95
C THR A 190 1.90 7.83 -25.28
N ARG A 191 1.73 7.50 -26.57
CA ARG A 191 0.85 6.39 -26.97
C ARG A 191 1.27 5.06 -26.33
N VAL A 192 2.57 4.82 -26.20
CA VAL A 192 3.10 3.60 -25.56
C VAL A 192 2.75 3.57 -24.07
N ASP A 193 2.84 4.70 -23.35
CA ASP A 193 2.49 4.78 -21.94
C ASP A 193 0.99 4.56 -21.71
N GLN A 194 0.14 5.03 -22.65
CA GLN A 194 -1.29 4.77 -22.61
C GLN A 194 -1.62 3.29 -22.77
N ILE A 195 -0.96 2.59 -23.70
CA ILE A 195 -1.14 1.14 -23.89
C ILE A 195 -0.70 0.38 -22.62
N LYS A 196 0.49 0.68 -22.08
CA LYS A 196 0.99 0.08 -20.83
C LYS A 196 0.02 0.28 -19.68
N ARG A 197 -0.55 1.48 -19.55
CA ARG A 197 -1.54 1.80 -18.52
C ARG A 197 -2.81 0.95 -18.66
N ILE A 198 -3.34 0.81 -19.89
CA ILE A 198 -4.53 -0.01 -20.16
C ILE A 198 -4.24 -1.47 -19.81
N ILE A 199 -3.12 -2.02 -20.25
CA ILE A 199 -2.71 -3.39 -19.93
C ILE A 199 -2.59 -3.56 -18.41
N ALA A 200 -1.91 -2.66 -17.71
CA ALA A 200 -1.78 -2.71 -16.26
C ALA A 200 -3.15 -2.66 -15.56
N THR A 201 -4.05 -1.78 -16.00
CA THR A 201 -5.41 -1.70 -15.45
C THR A 201 -6.19 -2.99 -15.66
N VAL A 202 -6.13 -3.57 -16.86
CA VAL A 202 -6.80 -4.85 -17.17
C VAL A 202 -6.23 -5.97 -16.30
N LEU A 203 -4.91 -6.06 -16.13
CA LEU A 203 -4.27 -7.07 -15.28
C LEU A 203 -4.68 -6.92 -13.81
N ILE A 204 -4.70 -5.70 -13.29
CA ILE A 204 -5.13 -5.44 -11.91
C ILE A 204 -6.61 -5.81 -11.73
N LEU A 205 -7.49 -5.38 -12.63
CA LEU A 205 -8.91 -5.71 -12.55
C LEU A 205 -9.14 -7.22 -12.69
N SER A 206 -8.35 -7.90 -13.53
CA SER A 206 -8.41 -9.35 -13.63
C SER A 206 -8.00 -10.03 -12.32
N ALA A 207 -6.98 -9.53 -11.61
CA ALA A 207 -6.60 -10.05 -10.30
C ALA A 207 -7.69 -9.80 -9.25
N VAL A 208 -8.31 -8.61 -9.24
CA VAL A 208 -9.44 -8.29 -8.36
C VAL A 208 -10.62 -9.20 -8.60
N THR A 209 -11.00 -9.44 -9.86
CA THR A 209 -12.10 -10.38 -10.19
C THR A 209 -11.76 -11.83 -9.82
N GLY A 210 -10.48 -12.20 -9.87
CA GLY A 210 -9.99 -13.49 -9.42
C GLY A 210 -10.26 -13.79 -7.95
N SER A 211 -10.26 -12.75 -7.11
CA SER A 211 -10.58 -12.91 -5.68
C SER A 211 -12.02 -13.40 -5.44
N LEU A 212 -12.93 -13.20 -6.39
CA LEU A 212 -14.29 -13.73 -6.35
C LEU A 212 -14.37 -15.22 -6.70
N ILE A 213 -13.40 -15.74 -7.45
CA ILE A 213 -13.38 -17.13 -7.89
C ILE A 213 -12.96 -18.05 -6.74
N TYR A 214 -12.01 -17.59 -5.90
CA TYR A 214 -11.52 -18.35 -4.75
C TYR A 214 -12.43 -18.17 -3.56
N HIS A 215 -12.97 -19.27 -3.05
CA HIS A 215 -13.95 -19.25 -1.95
C HIS A 215 -13.38 -18.62 -0.66
N SER A 216 -12.10 -18.84 -0.37
CA SER A 216 -11.40 -18.26 0.79
C SER A 216 -11.22 -16.75 0.68
N SER A 217 -11.06 -16.21 -0.52
CA SER A 217 -10.83 -14.78 -0.74
C SER A 217 -12.10 -13.95 -0.87
N ARG A 218 -13.25 -14.58 -1.13
CA ARG A 218 -14.55 -13.89 -1.31
C ARG A 218 -14.95 -12.96 -0.14
N PRO A 219 -14.86 -13.40 1.13
CA PRO A 219 -15.20 -12.50 2.24
C PRO A 219 -14.32 -11.27 2.28
N GLY A 220 -13.00 -11.41 2.01
CA GLY A 220 -12.08 -10.29 1.91
C GLY A 220 -12.45 -9.32 0.80
N PHE A 221 -12.95 -9.81 -0.34
CA PHE A 221 -13.46 -8.95 -1.41
C PHE A 221 -14.66 -8.11 -0.94
N TYR A 222 -15.66 -8.71 -0.30
CA TYR A 222 -16.81 -7.95 0.21
C TYR A 222 -16.42 -6.93 1.27
N ILE A 223 -15.50 -7.29 2.15
CA ILE A 223 -14.93 -6.35 3.14
C ILE A 223 -14.25 -5.17 2.43
N SER A 224 -13.47 -5.43 1.37
CA SER A 224 -12.80 -4.37 0.60
C SER A 224 -13.77 -3.40 -0.08
N ILE A 225 -14.89 -3.91 -0.60
CA ILE A 225 -15.97 -3.07 -1.15
C ILE A 225 -16.61 -2.20 -0.05
N GLY A 226 -16.81 -2.77 1.14
CA GLY A 226 -17.27 -2.00 2.30
C GLY A 226 -16.33 -0.84 2.64
N PHE A 227 -15.02 -1.08 2.65
CA PHE A 227 -14.03 -0.02 2.85
C PHE A 227 -14.06 1.04 1.74
N LEU A 228 -14.17 0.65 0.47
CA LEU A 228 -14.33 1.60 -0.64
C LEU A 228 -15.56 2.50 -0.46
N PHE A 229 -16.66 1.92 -0.01
CA PHE A 229 -17.88 2.68 0.25
C PHE A 229 -17.69 3.70 1.37
N VAL A 230 -17.07 3.30 2.48
CA VAL A 230 -16.71 4.21 3.59
C VAL A 230 -15.79 5.33 3.12
N ILE A 231 -14.74 5.01 2.37
CA ILE A 231 -13.82 6.00 1.81
C ILE A 231 -14.56 6.96 0.86
N GLY A 232 -15.47 6.44 0.04
CA GLY A 232 -16.30 7.24 -0.85
C GLY A 232 -17.16 8.26 -0.08
N ILE A 233 -17.84 7.81 0.98
CA ILE A 233 -18.63 8.69 1.85
C ILE A 233 -17.76 9.76 2.48
N VAL A 234 -16.63 9.37 3.09
CA VAL A 234 -15.70 10.33 3.72
C VAL A 234 -15.20 11.34 2.70
N THR A 235 -14.85 10.91 1.49
CA THR A 235 -14.39 11.78 0.41
C THR A 235 -15.46 12.80 0.00
N VAL A 236 -16.72 12.38 -0.13
CA VAL A 236 -17.84 13.27 -0.46
C VAL A 236 -18.08 14.30 0.65
N ILE A 237 -18.09 13.86 1.91
CA ILE A 237 -18.25 14.75 3.06
C ILE A 237 -17.12 15.79 3.11
N MET A 238 -15.89 15.34 2.95
CA MET A 238 -14.71 16.21 2.95
C MET A 238 -14.75 17.21 1.80
N ASN A 239 -15.11 16.77 0.59
CA ASN A 239 -15.19 17.65 -0.58
C ASN A 239 -16.24 18.76 -0.38
N ARG A 240 -17.37 18.44 0.23
CA ARG A 240 -18.40 19.44 0.58
C ARG A 240 -17.87 20.47 1.58
N ARG A 241 -17.14 20.04 2.61
CA ARG A 241 -16.51 20.95 3.59
C ARG A 241 -15.46 21.86 2.96
N PHE A 242 -14.68 21.33 2.01
CA PHE A 242 -13.66 22.12 1.30
C PHE A 242 -14.24 23.17 0.39
N LYS A 243 -15.34 22.87 -0.33
CA LYS A 243 -16.05 23.87 -1.15
C LYS A 243 -16.57 25.01 -0.27
N GLY A 244 -17.22 24.69 0.85
CA GLY A 244 -17.72 25.71 1.80
C GLY A 244 -16.61 26.59 2.36
N ALA A 245 -15.49 26.01 2.81
CA ALA A 245 -14.38 26.78 3.35
C ALA A 245 -13.66 27.67 2.30
N LYS A 246 -13.64 27.25 1.04
CA LYS A 246 -13.08 28.03 -0.08
C LYS A 246 -13.97 29.22 -0.44
N GLU A 247 -15.27 29.01 -0.44
CA GLU A 247 -16.28 30.07 -0.70
C GLU A 247 -16.29 31.10 0.45
N GLU A 248 -16.19 30.64 1.69
CA GLU A 248 -16.11 31.51 2.87
C GLU A 248 -14.84 32.35 2.88
N GLY A 249 -13.69 31.74 2.55
CA GLY A 249 -12.42 32.45 2.40
C GLY A 249 -12.38 33.47 1.26
N GLN A 250 -13.11 33.22 0.18
CA GLN A 250 -13.26 34.19 -0.92
C GLN A 250 -14.21 35.34 -0.53
N ARG A 251 -15.31 35.05 0.16
CA ARG A 251 -16.21 36.07 0.69
C ARG A 251 -15.50 37.01 1.66
N THR A 252 -14.74 36.45 2.61
CA THR A 252 -14.00 37.25 3.60
C THR A 252 -12.95 38.16 2.94
N LYS A 253 -12.27 37.67 1.88
CA LYS A 253 -11.33 38.51 1.12
C LYS A 253 -12.04 39.62 0.34
N GLN A 254 -13.19 39.34 -0.25
CA GLN A 254 -13.98 40.38 -0.94
C GLN A 254 -14.50 41.43 0.03
N THR A 255 -15.06 41.02 1.16
CA THR A 255 -15.57 41.95 2.19
C THR A 255 -14.45 42.86 2.73
N GLY A 256 -13.26 42.29 3.05
CA GLY A 256 -12.12 43.08 3.49
C GLY A 256 -11.50 43.97 2.40
N LEU A 257 -11.72 43.67 1.11
CA LEU A 257 -11.35 44.56 0.02
C LEU A 257 -12.35 45.74 -0.11
N PHE A 258 -13.63 45.48 0.03
CA PHE A 258 -14.66 46.52 0.03
C PHE A 258 -14.51 47.50 1.22
N GLU A 259 -14.28 46.98 2.44
CA GLU A 259 -14.00 47.84 3.61
C GLU A 259 -12.76 48.73 3.46
N ARG A 260 -11.73 48.25 2.71
CA ARG A 260 -10.53 49.10 2.42
C ARG A 260 -10.79 50.15 1.36
N LEU A 261 -11.69 49.93 0.44
CA LEU A 261 -12.06 50.90 -0.59
C LEU A 261 -13.06 51.98 -0.08
N GLU A 262 -13.86 51.65 0.90
CA GLU A 262 -14.75 52.62 1.59
C GLU A 262 -14.03 53.60 2.52
N ASN A 263 -12.81 53.23 2.95
CA ASN A 263 -11.98 54.07 3.84
C ASN A 263 -10.91 54.91 3.11
N ILE A 264 -11.00 55.03 1.77
CA ILE A 264 -10.20 55.92 0.90
C ILE A 264 -11.07 57.06 0.37
#